data_25e0448fff71bff8f628dd86f1670815
#
_entry.id   25e0448fff71bff8f628dd86f1670815
#
_cell.length_a   1.000
_cell.length_b   1.000
_cell.length_c   1.000
_cell.angle_alpha   90.00
_cell.angle_beta   90.00
_cell.angle_gamma   90.00
#
_symmetry.space_group_name_H-M   'P 1'
#
loop_
_entity.id
_entity.type
_entity.pdbx_description
1 polymer ?
#
loop_
_entity_poly.entity_id
_entity_poly.type
_entity_poly.pdbx_seq_one_letter_code
_entity_poly.pdbx_strand_id
1 'polypeptide(L)'
;MDNAFLGYACDVLADTGKGLTGSEIVKYCNRFALDYNVRIPVDDVKMLQMNHKPQIPNKRTALKMNLETFELQQQIEIIRFLSELPKLKDNEDIKELINKMNVRFGLSDNQELKKGINETKHWLEKYPKSFKVYNEALDKYGKGVFQRNVLDDMRLSLELLLKDLLNNDASLENQWKILGKRLKDENVSKEIGKLVMCLKKY
;
A
#
# COMPACT_ATOMS: atom_id res chain seq x y z
N MET A 1 -1.63 6.38 -9.09
CA MET A 1 -0.32 6.75 -8.46
C MET A 1 -0.03 8.22 -8.76
N ASP A 2 0.62 8.97 -7.86
CA ASP A 2 0.99 10.33 -8.19
C ASP A 2 2.13 10.38 -9.22
N ASN A 3 2.18 11.47 -10.00
CA ASN A 3 3.11 11.61 -11.13
C ASN A 3 4.59 11.55 -10.76
N ALA A 4 4.96 11.98 -9.53
CA ALA A 4 6.35 11.97 -9.09
C ALA A 4 6.84 10.55 -8.84
N PHE A 5 6.03 9.74 -8.12
CA PHE A 5 6.37 8.35 -7.86
C PHE A 5 6.32 7.50 -9.13
N LEU A 6 5.34 7.72 -10.00
CA LEU A 6 5.25 7.02 -11.27
C LEU A 6 6.46 7.32 -12.16
N GLY A 7 6.91 8.59 -12.21
CA GLY A 7 8.13 8.98 -12.89
C GLY A 7 9.35 8.24 -12.36
N TYR A 8 9.54 8.25 -11.03
CA TYR A 8 10.62 7.51 -10.37
C TYR A 8 10.59 6.00 -10.69
N ALA A 9 9.41 5.37 -10.62
CA ALA A 9 9.27 3.97 -10.96
C ALA A 9 9.67 3.67 -12.42
N CYS A 10 9.27 4.54 -13.35
CA CYS A 10 9.64 4.40 -14.76
C CYS A 10 11.14 4.62 -15.00
N ASP A 11 11.77 5.54 -14.27
CA ASP A 11 13.22 5.78 -14.35
C ASP A 11 14.01 4.55 -13.91
N VAL A 12 13.60 3.89 -12.82
CA VAL A 12 14.24 2.67 -12.30
C VAL A 12 13.96 1.48 -13.21
N LEU A 13 12.70 1.21 -13.57
CA LEU A 13 12.31 0.05 -14.37
C LEU A 13 12.85 0.11 -15.80
N ALA A 14 12.91 1.29 -16.40
CA ALA A 14 13.39 1.50 -17.78
C ALA A 14 14.78 2.13 -17.81
N ASP A 15 15.64 1.88 -16.82
CA ASP A 15 17.02 2.35 -16.81
C ASP A 15 17.77 1.94 -18.10
N THR A 16 18.68 2.79 -18.57
CA THR A 16 19.34 2.61 -19.87
C THR A 16 20.27 1.39 -19.90
N GLY A 17 20.95 1.11 -18.79
CA GLY A 17 21.93 0.02 -18.70
C GLY A 17 21.31 -1.32 -18.28
N LYS A 18 20.51 -1.31 -17.21
CA LYS A 18 20.03 -2.51 -16.53
C LYS A 18 18.52 -2.72 -16.61
N GLY A 19 17.76 -1.70 -17.05
CA GLY A 19 16.30 -1.72 -17.09
C GLY A 19 15.72 -2.45 -18.30
N LEU A 20 14.39 -2.39 -18.43
CA LEU A 20 13.62 -2.94 -19.53
C LEU A 20 14.00 -2.29 -20.86
N THR A 21 13.97 -3.08 -21.93
CA THR A 21 14.05 -2.60 -23.31
C THR A 21 12.70 -2.05 -23.78
N GLY A 22 12.68 -1.24 -24.84
CA GLY A 22 11.44 -0.77 -25.44
C GLY A 22 10.49 -1.90 -25.86
N SER A 23 11.06 -2.97 -26.40
CA SER A 23 10.28 -4.16 -26.82
C SER A 23 9.66 -4.90 -25.63
N GLU A 24 10.38 -5.02 -24.51
CA GLU A 24 9.86 -5.61 -23.28
C GLU A 24 8.71 -4.75 -22.70
N ILE A 25 8.88 -3.43 -22.68
CA ILE A 25 7.86 -2.48 -22.21
C ILE A 25 6.58 -2.64 -23.02
N VAL A 26 6.67 -2.58 -24.35
CA VAL A 26 5.51 -2.74 -25.22
C VAL A 26 4.86 -4.11 -25.04
N LYS A 27 5.66 -5.18 -24.99
CA LYS A 27 5.17 -6.54 -24.78
C LYS A 27 4.36 -6.69 -23.49
N TYR A 28 4.90 -6.24 -22.38
CA TYR A 28 4.26 -6.43 -21.09
C TYR A 28 3.08 -5.47 -20.90
N CYS A 29 3.19 -4.21 -21.32
CA CYS A 29 2.07 -3.27 -21.25
C CYS A 29 0.89 -3.73 -22.12
N ASN A 30 1.13 -4.28 -23.32
CA ASN A 30 0.06 -4.84 -24.15
C ASN A 30 -0.63 -6.02 -23.48
N ARG A 31 0.12 -6.91 -22.80
CA ARG A 31 -0.47 -8.02 -22.06
C ARG A 31 -1.45 -7.50 -20.99
N PHE A 32 -1.01 -6.57 -20.14
CA PHE A 32 -1.89 -6.00 -19.11
C PHE A 32 -3.03 -5.17 -19.70
N ALA A 33 -2.81 -4.49 -20.83
CA ALA A 33 -3.85 -3.78 -21.54
C ALA A 33 -4.99 -4.71 -22.00
N LEU A 34 -4.65 -5.91 -22.44
CA LEU A 34 -5.63 -6.95 -22.77
C LEU A 34 -6.32 -7.49 -21.51
N ASP A 35 -5.55 -7.83 -20.46
CA ASP A 35 -6.08 -8.40 -19.23
C ASP A 35 -7.06 -7.46 -18.53
N TYR A 36 -6.79 -6.15 -18.55
CA TYR A 36 -7.63 -5.12 -17.92
C TYR A 36 -8.61 -4.42 -18.87
N ASN A 37 -8.61 -4.79 -20.16
CA ASN A 37 -9.42 -4.14 -21.20
C ASN A 37 -9.18 -2.61 -21.27
N VAL A 38 -7.92 -2.19 -21.21
CA VAL A 38 -7.47 -0.79 -21.24
C VAL A 38 -6.78 -0.51 -22.58
N ARG A 39 -7.03 0.65 -23.18
CA ARG A 39 -6.28 1.11 -24.37
C ARG A 39 -5.05 1.90 -23.92
N ILE A 40 -3.87 1.48 -24.36
CA ILE A 40 -2.60 2.15 -24.05
C ILE A 40 -2.08 2.96 -25.25
N PRO A 41 -1.38 4.09 -25.01
CA PRO A 41 -0.90 4.97 -26.09
C PRO A 41 0.30 4.43 -26.87
N VAL A 42 1.13 3.53 -26.24
CA VAL A 42 2.33 2.97 -26.89
C VAL A 42 2.20 1.46 -26.94
N ASP A 43 1.56 0.99 -28.00
CA ASP A 43 1.23 -0.43 -28.21
C ASP A 43 2.12 -1.12 -29.28
N ASP A 44 2.91 -0.36 -30.05
CA ASP A 44 3.88 -0.88 -31.04
C ASP A 44 5.29 -0.34 -30.80
N VAL A 45 6.30 -1.21 -30.88
CA VAL A 45 7.70 -0.87 -30.77
C VAL A 45 8.14 0.16 -31.81
N LYS A 46 7.53 0.19 -32.98
CA LYS A 46 7.79 1.19 -34.03
C LYS A 46 7.58 2.61 -33.57
N MET A 47 6.68 2.83 -32.59
CA MET A 47 6.41 4.15 -32.01
C MET A 47 7.61 4.72 -31.23
N LEU A 48 8.57 3.87 -30.86
CA LEU A 48 9.83 4.25 -30.17
C LEU A 48 10.96 4.59 -31.18
N GLN A 49 10.74 4.44 -32.48
CA GLN A 49 11.74 4.74 -33.50
C GLN A 49 11.80 6.23 -33.79
N MET A 50 13.01 6.71 -34.13
CA MET A 50 13.26 8.16 -34.37
C MET A 50 12.37 8.82 -35.43
N ASN A 51 11.86 8.02 -36.38
CA ASN A 51 11.05 8.54 -37.50
C ASN A 51 9.53 8.48 -37.23
N HIS A 52 9.11 8.02 -36.06
CA HIS A 52 7.69 7.96 -35.72
C HIS A 52 7.13 9.33 -35.35
N LYS A 53 5.89 9.64 -35.78
CA LYS A 53 5.18 10.89 -35.41
C LYS A 53 3.82 10.55 -34.80
N PRO A 54 3.49 11.05 -33.58
CA PRO A 54 4.33 11.91 -32.71
C PRO A 54 5.52 11.11 -32.14
N GLN A 55 6.67 11.75 -32.06
CA GLN A 55 7.88 11.11 -31.52
C GLN A 55 7.78 10.88 -30.02
N ILE A 56 8.00 9.64 -29.60
CA ILE A 56 8.13 9.29 -28.18
C ILE A 56 9.61 9.41 -27.82
N PRO A 57 10.00 10.30 -26.88
CA PRO A 57 11.40 10.65 -26.66
C PRO A 57 12.28 9.46 -26.24
N ASN A 58 11.75 8.58 -25.43
CA ASN A 58 12.49 7.43 -24.91
C ASN A 58 11.57 6.38 -24.29
N LYS A 59 12.16 5.23 -23.96
CA LYS A 59 11.45 4.09 -23.36
C LYS A 59 10.85 4.36 -21.97
N ARG A 60 11.44 5.28 -21.18
CA ARG A 60 10.92 5.68 -19.87
C ARG A 60 9.60 6.44 -20.03
N THR A 61 9.59 7.40 -20.97
CA THR A 61 8.37 8.14 -21.33
C THR A 61 7.29 7.19 -21.84
N ALA A 62 7.63 6.22 -22.68
CA ALA A 62 6.68 5.23 -23.18
C ALA A 62 6.07 4.39 -22.04
N LEU A 63 6.89 3.90 -21.12
CA LEU A 63 6.42 3.17 -19.95
C LEU A 63 5.49 4.04 -19.10
N LYS A 64 5.87 5.29 -18.86
CA LYS A 64 5.05 6.23 -18.08
C LYS A 64 3.70 6.49 -18.74
N MET A 65 3.69 6.82 -20.03
CA MET A 65 2.45 7.05 -20.78
C MET A 65 1.51 5.85 -20.74
N ASN A 66 2.05 4.63 -20.86
CA ASN A 66 1.25 3.42 -20.77
C ASN A 66 0.71 3.21 -19.34
N LEU A 67 1.55 3.38 -18.31
CA LEU A 67 1.12 3.17 -16.92
C LEU A 67 0.07 4.20 -16.47
N GLU A 68 0.12 5.43 -16.97
CA GLU A 68 -0.87 6.48 -16.66
C GLU A 68 -2.30 6.13 -17.08
N THR A 69 -2.49 5.18 -18.01
CA THR A 69 -3.83 4.74 -18.44
C THR A 69 -4.47 3.71 -17.51
N PHE A 70 -3.70 3.11 -16.61
CA PHE A 70 -4.17 2.12 -15.65
C PHE A 70 -4.56 2.75 -14.31
N GLU A 71 -5.51 2.14 -13.63
CA GLU A 71 -5.88 2.53 -12.27
C GLU A 71 -4.76 2.25 -11.27
N LEU A 72 -4.79 2.89 -10.09
CA LEU A 72 -3.74 2.78 -9.07
C LEU A 72 -3.37 1.32 -8.73
N GLN A 73 -4.37 0.47 -8.52
CA GLN A 73 -4.13 -0.93 -8.16
C GLN A 73 -3.46 -1.70 -9.30
N GLN A 74 -3.90 -1.44 -10.54
CA GLN A 74 -3.33 -2.03 -11.74
C GLN A 74 -1.88 -1.56 -11.97
N GLN A 75 -1.59 -0.27 -11.75
CA GLN A 75 -0.23 0.27 -11.82
C GLN A 75 0.70 -0.44 -10.83
N ILE A 76 0.24 -0.65 -9.60
CA ILE A 76 1.00 -1.35 -8.55
C ILE A 76 1.29 -2.80 -8.97
N GLU A 77 0.28 -3.50 -9.48
CA GLU A 77 0.43 -4.88 -9.93
C GLU A 77 1.40 -4.99 -11.11
N ILE A 78 1.30 -4.10 -12.09
CA ILE A 78 2.21 -4.04 -13.23
C ILE A 78 3.65 -3.77 -12.77
N ILE A 79 3.86 -2.79 -11.89
CA ILE A 79 5.19 -2.46 -11.38
C ILE A 79 5.79 -3.66 -10.62
N ARG A 80 5.01 -4.34 -9.77
CA ARG A 80 5.45 -5.56 -9.09
C ARG A 80 5.85 -6.65 -10.07
N PHE A 81 4.97 -6.97 -11.01
CA PHE A 81 5.26 -7.98 -12.04
C PHE A 81 6.54 -7.66 -12.79
N LEU A 82 6.72 -6.41 -13.25
CA LEU A 82 7.93 -6.01 -13.97
C LEU A 82 9.19 -6.13 -13.10
N SER A 83 9.09 -5.81 -11.81
CA SER A 83 10.19 -5.88 -10.85
C SER A 83 10.65 -7.33 -10.57
N GLU A 84 9.76 -8.30 -10.70
CA GLU A 84 10.05 -9.73 -10.49
C GLU A 84 10.66 -10.42 -11.70
N LEU A 85 10.77 -9.73 -12.85
CA LEU A 85 11.39 -10.30 -14.02
C LEU A 85 12.85 -10.71 -13.73
N PRO A 86 13.32 -11.87 -14.24
CA PRO A 86 14.66 -12.41 -13.94
C PRO A 86 15.80 -11.40 -14.14
N LYS A 87 15.64 -10.48 -15.07
CA LYS A 87 16.62 -9.42 -15.36
C LYS A 87 16.69 -8.33 -14.29
N LEU A 88 15.59 -8.10 -13.54
CA LEU A 88 15.42 -6.96 -12.63
C LEU A 88 15.40 -7.33 -11.15
N LYS A 89 14.94 -8.53 -10.81
CA LYS A 89 14.67 -8.96 -9.43
C LYS A 89 15.85 -8.84 -8.46
N ASP A 90 17.08 -8.95 -8.96
CA ASP A 90 18.31 -8.91 -8.15
C ASP A 90 18.93 -7.49 -8.10
N ASN A 91 18.34 -6.51 -8.78
CA ASN A 91 18.83 -5.13 -8.79
C ASN A 91 18.41 -4.39 -7.51
N GLU A 92 19.38 -3.78 -6.82
CA GLU A 92 19.14 -3.04 -5.58
C GLU A 92 18.20 -1.83 -5.75
N ASP A 93 18.28 -1.11 -6.88
CA ASP A 93 17.40 0.01 -7.18
C ASP A 93 15.93 -0.46 -7.32
N ILE A 94 15.72 -1.67 -7.83
CA ILE A 94 14.39 -2.29 -7.94
C ILE A 94 13.89 -2.70 -6.55
N LYS A 95 14.72 -3.26 -5.70
CA LYS A 95 14.35 -3.61 -4.32
C LYS A 95 13.97 -2.35 -3.54
N GLU A 96 14.73 -1.26 -3.72
CA GLU A 96 14.42 0.03 -3.10
C GLU A 96 13.09 0.61 -3.62
N LEU A 97 12.83 0.53 -4.93
CA LEU A 97 11.57 0.94 -5.54
C LEU A 97 10.40 0.18 -4.92
N ILE A 98 10.48 -1.15 -4.81
CA ILE A 98 9.42 -1.98 -4.23
C ILE A 98 9.22 -1.65 -2.76
N ASN A 99 10.30 -1.45 -2.00
CA ASN A 99 10.20 -1.05 -0.60
C ASN A 99 9.49 0.31 -0.45
N LYS A 100 9.89 1.32 -1.22
CA LYS A 100 9.24 2.65 -1.24
C LYS A 100 7.77 2.55 -1.65
N MET A 101 7.45 1.72 -2.65
CA MET A 101 6.07 1.47 -3.09
C MET A 101 5.25 0.83 -1.98
N ASN A 102 5.79 -0.20 -1.32
CA ASN A 102 5.11 -0.87 -0.22
C ASN A 102 4.85 0.06 0.96
N VAL A 103 5.81 0.89 1.34
CA VAL A 103 5.66 1.90 2.41
C VAL A 103 4.62 2.95 2.02
N ARG A 104 4.72 3.50 0.79
CA ARG A 104 3.86 4.61 0.36
C ARG A 104 2.40 4.21 0.14
N PHE A 105 2.16 3.01 -0.37
CA PHE A 105 0.83 2.50 -0.70
C PHE A 105 0.34 1.43 0.28
N GLY A 106 1.08 1.21 1.37
CA GLY A 106 0.71 0.28 2.42
C GLY A 106 0.64 -1.19 1.98
N LEU A 107 1.45 -1.56 0.99
CA LEU A 107 1.39 -2.85 0.32
C LEU A 107 2.41 -3.84 0.87
N SER A 108 2.90 -3.65 2.09
CA SER A 108 3.84 -4.58 2.67
C SER A 108 3.23 -5.99 2.67
N ASP A 109 3.82 -6.88 1.88
CA ASP A 109 3.52 -8.33 1.86
C ASP A 109 4.01 -9.01 3.16
N ASN A 110 4.00 -8.24 4.24
CA ASN A 110 4.43 -8.69 5.53
C ASN A 110 3.43 -9.75 6.01
N GLN A 111 3.82 -11.01 5.93
CA GLN A 111 3.03 -12.12 6.46
C GLN A 111 2.66 -11.89 7.94
N GLU A 112 3.54 -11.21 8.69
CA GLU A 112 3.28 -10.81 10.08
C GLU A 112 2.15 -9.78 10.16
N LEU A 113 2.10 -8.80 9.23
CA LEU A 113 1.01 -7.83 9.18
C LEU A 113 -0.33 -8.51 8.82
N LYS A 114 -0.33 -9.39 7.81
CA LYS A 114 -1.53 -10.17 7.46
C LYS A 114 -1.99 -11.05 8.62
N LYS A 115 -1.06 -11.69 9.31
CA LYS A 115 -1.33 -12.48 10.50
C LYS A 115 -1.90 -11.60 11.61
N GLY A 116 -1.27 -10.47 11.92
CA GLY A 116 -1.74 -9.49 12.90
C GLY A 116 -3.14 -8.94 12.59
N ILE A 117 -3.43 -8.64 11.33
CA ILE A 117 -4.77 -8.22 10.88
C ILE A 117 -5.80 -9.32 11.13
N ASN A 118 -5.50 -10.57 10.79
CA ASN A 118 -6.42 -11.69 10.97
C ASN A 118 -6.66 -12.00 12.46
N GLU A 119 -5.60 -11.97 13.28
CA GLU A 119 -5.72 -12.13 14.72
C GLU A 119 -6.57 -11.00 15.34
N THR A 120 -6.33 -9.75 14.92
CA THR A 120 -7.11 -8.60 15.38
C THR A 120 -8.58 -8.74 15.00
N LYS A 121 -8.89 -9.16 13.76
CA LYS A 121 -10.26 -9.41 13.32
C LYS A 121 -10.94 -10.46 14.19
N HIS A 122 -10.26 -11.58 14.44
CA HIS A 122 -10.79 -12.65 15.28
C HIS A 122 -11.11 -12.17 16.70
N TRP A 123 -10.26 -11.34 17.29
CA TRP A 123 -10.52 -10.78 18.63
C TRP A 123 -11.65 -9.77 18.64
N LEU A 124 -11.80 -8.98 17.57
CA LEU A 124 -12.86 -7.97 17.44
C LEU A 124 -14.24 -8.57 17.15
N GLU A 125 -14.36 -9.83 16.75
CA GLU A 125 -15.65 -10.51 16.49
C GLU A 125 -16.63 -10.39 17.67
N LYS A 126 -16.10 -10.33 18.90
CA LYS A 126 -16.89 -10.16 20.14
C LYS A 126 -17.38 -8.73 20.35
N TYR A 127 -16.87 -7.76 19.56
CA TYR A 127 -17.15 -6.33 19.68
C TYR A 127 -17.65 -5.77 18.35
N PRO A 128 -18.94 -6.01 17.98
CA PRO A 128 -19.43 -5.79 16.63
C PRO A 128 -19.31 -4.35 16.11
N LYS A 129 -19.43 -3.35 16.99
CA LYS A 129 -19.26 -1.93 16.60
C LYS A 129 -17.82 -1.63 16.20
N SER A 130 -16.85 -2.03 17.01
CA SER A 130 -15.43 -1.87 16.74
C SER A 130 -15.02 -2.68 15.50
N PHE A 131 -15.46 -3.93 15.38
CA PHE A 131 -15.19 -4.80 14.25
C PHE A 131 -15.63 -4.21 12.91
N LYS A 132 -16.83 -3.62 12.87
CA LYS A 132 -17.36 -2.97 11.68
C LYS A 132 -16.44 -1.83 11.22
N VAL A 133 -16.12 -0.89 12.12
CA VAL A 133 -15.27 0.28 11.80
C VAL A 133 -13.85 -0.16 11.41
N TYR A 134 -13.30 -1.18 12.07
CA TYR A 134 -11.99 -1.75 11.71
C TYR A 134 -11.96 -2.30 10.29
N ASN A 135 -12.99 -3.06 9.87
CA ASN A 135 -13.07 -3.59 8.52
C ASN A 135 -13.27 -2.47 7.47
N GLU A 136 -14.08 -1.45 7.78
CA GLU A 136 -14.23 -0.27 6.91
C GLU A 136 -12.90 0.48 6.73
N ALA A 137 -12.10 0.61 7.79
CA ALA A 137 -10.76 1.20 7.72
C ALA A 137 -9.82 0.38 6.84
N LEU A 138 -9.82 -0.95 6.98
CA LEU A 138 -9.01 -1.85 6.14
C LEU A 138 -9.44 -1.81 4.67
N ASP A 139 -10.73 -1.72 4.39
CA ASP A 139 -11.25 -1.60 3.03
C ASP A 139 -10.83 -0.27 2.39
N LYS A 140 -10.94 0.84 3.11
CA LYS A 140 -10.42 2.14 2.68
C LYS A 140 -8.92 2.11 2.42
N TYR A 141 -8.15 1.45 3.29
CA TYR A 141 -6.72 1.25 3.12
C TYR A 141 -6.39 0.47 1.85
N GLY A 142 -7.09 -0.65 1.62
CA GLY A 142 -6.92 -1.47 0.41
C GLY A 142 -7.30 -0.73 -0.88
N LYS A 143 -8.22 0.24 -0.82
CA LYS A 143 -8.63 1.09 -1.94
C LYS A 143 -7.76 2.32 -2.14
N GLY A 144 -6.71 2.51 -1.34
CA GLY A 144 -5.82 3.67 -1.43
C GLY A 144 -6.47 4.99 -1.02
N VAL A 145 -7.53 4.96 -0.21
CA VAL A 145 -8.18 6.16 0.33
C VAL A 145 -7.21 6.89 1.26
N PHE A 146 -7.37 8.20 1.35
CA PHE A 146 -6.49 9.11 2.07
C PHE A 146 -6.13 8.59 3.48
N GLN A 147 -4.83 8.46 3.76
CA GLN A 147 -4.30 7.81 4.98
C GLN A 147 -4.87 8.35 6.28
N ARG A 148 -5.16 9.66 6.34
CA ARG A 148 -5.76 10.30 7.52
C ARG A 148 -7.12 9.70 7.86
N ASN A 149 -7.99 9.51 6.86
CA ASN A 149 -9.32 8.93 7.09
C ASN A 149 -9.23 7.49 7.61
N VAL A 150 -8.26 6.72 7.11
CA VAL A 150 -8.00 5.36 7.59
C VAL A 150 -7.55 5.37 9.06
N LEU A 151 -6.64 6.29 9.42
CA LEU A 151 -6.16 6.42 10.80
C LEU A 151 -7.27 6.89 11.75
N ASP A 152 -8.14 7.81 11.31
CA ASP A 152 -9.28 8.26 12.11
C ASP A 152 -10.27 7.11 12.35
N ASP A 153 -10.54 6.27 11.37
CA ASP A 153 -11.39 5.08 11.54
C ASP A 153 -10.74 4.04 12.45
N MET A 154 -9.42 3.79 12.32
CA MET A 154 -8.69 2.89 13.22
C MET A 154 -8.74 3.38 14.67
N ARG A 155 -8.60 4.70 14.87
CA ARG A 155 -8.72 5.35 16.17
C ARG A 155 -10.14 5.21 16.76
N LEU A 156 -11.16 5.41 15.93
CA LEU A 156 -12.55 5.21 16.32
C LEU A 156 -12.85 3.76 16.69
N SER A 157 -12.33 2.79 15.90
CA SER A 157 -12.46 1.37 16.21
C SER A 157 -11.86 1.04 17.58
N LEU A 158 -10.66 1.56 17.88
CA LEU A 158 -10.02 1.37 19.19
C LEU A 158 -10.84 2.02 20.32
N GLU A 159 -11.39 3.23 20.11
CA GLU A 159 -12.23 3.89 21.10
C GLU A 159 -13.47 3.05 21.42
N LEU A 160 -14.16 2.54 20.41
CA LEU A 160 -15.34 1.69 20.56
C LEU A 160 -14.99 0.37 21.29
N LEU A 161 -13.86 -0.24 20.97
CA LEU A 161 -13.37 -1.43 21.67
C LEU A 161 -13.18 -1.15 23.17
N LEU A 162 -12.52 -0.03 23.50
CA LEU A 162 -12.24 0.31 24.89
C LEU A 162 -13.52 0.70 25.65
N LYS A 163 -14.50 1.32 24.99
CA LYS A 163 -15.81 1.58 25.58
C LYS A 163 -16.50 0.28 25.98
N ASP A 164 -16.57 -0.67 25.08
CA ASP A 164 -17.19 -1.97 25.33
C ASP A 164 -16.39 -2.77 26.39
N LEU A 165 -15.05 -2.80 26.29
CA LEU A 165 -14.18 -3.57 27.19
C LEU A 165 -14.18 -3.02 28.63
N LEU A 166 -14.21 -1.69 28.79
CA LEU A 166 -14.14 -1.00 30.08
C LEU A 166 -15.52 -0.60 30.60
N ASN A 167 -16.59 -0.91 29.83
CA ASN A 167 -17.98 -0.61 30.13
C ASN A 167 -18.20 0.86 30.52
N ASN A 168 -17.77 1.79 29.66
CA ASN A 168 -17.95 3.23 29.83
C ASN A 168 -17.99 3.96 28.48
N ASP A 169 -18.42 5.21 28.46
CA ASP A 169 -18.55 6.04 27.26
C ASP A 169 -17.48 7.14 27.15
N ALA A 170 -16.38 7.02 27.88
CA ALA A 170 -15.30 8.00 27.83
C ALA A 170 -14.64 8.09 26.45
N SER A 171 -14.10 9.26 26.09
CA SER A 171 -13.29 9.43 24.88
C SER A 171 -11.97 8.66 24.98
N LEU A 172 -11.33 8.38 23.85
CA LEU A 172 -10.10 7.62 23.79
C LEU A 172 -9.01 8.19 24.73
N GLU A 173 -8.86 9.51 24.80
CA GLU A 173 -7.88 10.16 25.66
C GLU A 173 -8.12 9.87 27.16
N ASN A 174 -9.38 9.76 27.57
CA ASN A 174 -9.75 9.47 28.95
C ASN A 174 -9.71 7.98 29.28
N GLN A 175 -9.89 7.11 28.28
CA GLN A 175 -9.80 5.65 28.43
C GLN A 175 -8.45 5.18 28.94
N TRP A 176 -7.36 5.86 28.56
CA TRP A 176 -6.01 5.44 28.94
C TRP A 176 -5.77 5.40 30.46
N LYS A 177 -6.40 6.32 31.22
CA LYS A 177 -6.29 6.31 32.69
C LYS A 177 -7.04 5.12 33.28
N ILE A 178 -8.22 4.83 32.76
CA ILE A 178 -9.07 3.72 33.20
C ILE A 178 -8.40 2.39 32.88
N LEU A 179 -7.92 2.24 31.64
CA LEU A 179 -7.18 1.06 31.18
C LEU A 179 -5.93 0.82 32.02
N GLY A 180 -5.14 1.86 32.30
CA GLY A 180 -3.93 1.77 33.11
C GLY A 180 -4.21 1.32 34.55
N LYS A 181 -5.35 1.73 35.14
CA LYS A 181 -5.79 1.26 36.45
C LYS A 181 -6.17 -0.22 36.39
N ARG A 182 -7.00 -0.62 35.43
CA ARG A 182 -7.44 -2.01 35.25
C ARG A 182 -6.27 -2.97 35.02
N LEU A 183 -5.29 -2.60 34.20
CA LEU A 183 -4.10 -3.42 33.96
C LEU A 183 -3.26 -3.62 35.25
N LYS A 184 -3.24 -2.63 36.15
CA LYS A 184 -2.60 -2.79 37.46
C LYS A 184 -3.37 -3.72 38.39
N ASP A 185 -4.69 -3.56 38.42
CA ASP A 185 -5.59 -4.35 39.26
C ASP A 185 -5.60 -5.84 38.84
N GLU A 186 -5.42 -6.11 37.56
CA GLU A 186 -5.35 -7.47 36.99
C GLU A 186 -3.92 -8.06 37.01
N ASN A 187 -2.94 -7.41 37.67
CA ASN A 187 -1.54 -7.86 37.74
C ASN A 187 -0.87 -8.09 36.36
N VAL A 188 -1.27 -7.34 35.35
CA VAL A 188 -0.64 -7.40 34.02
C VAL A 188 0.79 -6.87 34.11
N SER A 189 1.72 -7.50 33.37
CA SER A 189 3.14 -7.17 33.46
C SER A 189 3.43 -5.68 33.24
N LYS A 190 4.43 -5.14 33.95
CA LYS A 190 4.83 -3.73 33.82
C LYS A 190 5.25 -3.34 32.40
N GLU A 191 5.75 -4.32 31.64
CA GLU A 191 6.15 -4.16 30.23
C GLU A 191 4.95 -3.86 29.34
N ILE A 192 3.84 -4.60 29.50
CA ILE A 192 2.58 -4.36 28.76
C ILE A 192 2.01 -2.99 29.14
N GLY A 193 2.01 -2.64 30.43
CA GLY A 193 1.62 -1.32 30.88
C GLY A 193 2.43 -0.18 30.25
N LYS A 194 3.76 -0.35 30.10
CA LYS A 194 4.61 0.62 29.39
C LYS A 194 4.31 0.70 27.90
N LEU A 195 4.10 -0.44 27.24
CA LEU A 195 3.75 -0.49 25.82
C LEU A 195 2.44 0.27 25.54
N VAL A 196 1.40 0.04 26.33
CA VAL A 196 0.12 0.74 26.25
C VAL A 196 0.30 2.26 26.47
N MET A 197 1.16 2.67 27.40
CA MET A 197 1.46 4.09 27.65
C MET A 197 2.30 4.74 26.53
N CYS A 198 3.13 3.96 25.80
CA CYS A 198 3.83 4.45 24.62
C CYS A 198 2.86 4.75 23.46
N LEU A 199 1.83 3.94 23.26
CA LEU A 199 0.81 4.17 22.22
C LEU A 199 0.01 5.48 22.42
N LYS A 200 0.01 6.03 23.64
CA LYS A 200 -0.60 7.34 23.95
C LYS A 200 0.14 8.53 23.35
N LYS A 201 1.44 8.37 23.01
CA LYS A 201 2.30 9.49 22.58
C LYS A 201 2.27 9.75 21.06
N TYR A 202 1.59 8.89 20.30
CA TYR A 202 1.37 8.97 18.87
C TYR A 202 -0.13 9.14 18.56
#